data_3b64c8b14f859a4dccd63c24b9a526e5
#
_entry.id   3b64c8b14f859a4dccd63c24b9a526e5
#
_cell.length_a   1.000
_cell.length_b   1.000
_cell.length_c   1.000
_cell.angle_alpha   90.00
_cell.angle_beta   90.00
_cell.angle_gamma   90.00
#
_symmetry.space_group_name_H-M   'P 1'
#
loop_
_entity.id
_entity.type
_entity.pdbx_description
1 polymer ?
#
loop_
_entity_poly.entity_id
_entity_poly.type
_entity_poly.pdbx_seq_one_letter_code
_entity_poly.pdbx_strand_id
1 'polypeptide(L)'
;MIKIRGFAHSALRITDADRSIRFYENVLGLKRSSSRPNFGFGGAWMEVGNNQIHLISAEKREGVINPLGPHVALDVEDFDETKRALTEMGIEFLEAPSNMAGRQLWILDPDGNTVELRAAG
;
A
#
# COMPACT_ATOMS: atom_id res chain seq x y z
N MET A 1 -8.90 10.61 30.01
CA MET A 1 -8.32 9.52 29.17
C MET A 1 -8.61 9.80 27.70
N ILE A 2 -7.60 9.66 26.86
CA ILE A 2 -7.78 9.74 25.39
C ILE A 2 -8.59 8.54 24.96
N LYS A 3 -9.59 8.77 24.08
CA LYS A 3 -10.42 7.69 23.54
C LYS A 3 -10.20 7.62 22.04
N ILE A 4 -9.53 6.56 21.56
CA ILE A 4 -9.27 6.33 20.15
C ILE A 4 -10.52 5.67 19.54
N ARG A 5 -11.00 6.23 18.42
CA ARG A 5 -12.21 5.71 17.74
C ARG A 5 -11.86 4.74 16.62
N GLY A 6 -10.65 4.80 16.12
CA GLY A 6 -10.24 3.93 15.02
C GLY A 6 -9.04 4.47 14.30
N PHE A 7 -8.72 3.86 13.18
CA PHE A 7 -7.60 4.21 12.32
C PHE A 7 -8.09 5.17 11.22
N ALA A 8 -7.40 6.29 11.02
CA ALA A 8 -7.80 7.29 10.03
C ALA A 8 -7.14 7.05 8.66
N HIS A 9 -5.82 7.14 8.61
CA HIS A 9 -5.08 6.93 7.37
C HIS A 9 -3.62 6.57 7.65
N SER A 10 -2.96 6.09 6.61
CA SER A 10 -1.51 5.91 6.56
C SER A 10 -0.94 6.88 5.53
N ALA A 11 0.26 7.37 5.74
CA ALA A 11 0.93 8.27 4.81
C ALA A 11 2.21 7.63 4.29
N LEU A 12 2.42 7.71 2.97
CA LEU A 12 3.59 7.19 2.30
C LEU A 12 4.25 8.29 1.48
N ARG A 13 5.58 8.30 1.49
CA ARG A 13 6.35 9.23 0.66
C ARG A 13 6.47 8.69 -0.76
N ILE A 14 6.25 9.57 -1.72
CA ILE A 14 6.39 9.27 -3.14
C ILE A 14 7.21 10.38 -3.82
N THR A 15 7.83 10.08 -4.96
CA THR A 15 8.60 11.06 -5.71
C THR A 15 7.90 11.51 -7.00
N ASP A 16 7.12 10.63 -7.59
CA ASP A 16 6.39 10.89 -8.84
C ASP A 16 4.93 10.51 -8.62
N ALA A 17 4.08 11.53 -8.49
CA ALA A 17 2.67 11.32 -8.18
C ALA A 17 1.97 10.48 -9.25
N ASP A 18 2.19 10.76 -10.53
CA ASP A 18 1.52 10.01 -11.61
C ASP A 18 1.90 8.54 -11.62
N ARG A 19 3.19 8.24 -11.42
CA ARG A 19 3.67 6.86 -11.35
C ARG A 19 3.07 6.12 -10.16
N SER A 20 3.05 6.76 -8.99
CA SER A 20 2.51 6.15 -7.78
C SER A 20 1.01 5.97 -7.86
N ILE A 21 0.27 6.95 -8.39
CA ILE A 21 -1.16 6.83 -8.60
C ILE A 21 -1.46 5.63 -9.51
N ARG A 22 -0.74 5.47 -10.62
CA ARG A 22 -0.92 4.32 -11.51
C ARG A 22 -0.69 2.99 -10.78
N PHE A 23 0.34 2.93 -9.91
CA PHE A 23 0.59 1.73 -9.12
C PHE A 23 -0.60 1.41 -8.20
N TYR A 24 -1.02 2.38 -7.40
CA TYR A 24 -2.09 2.13 -6.42
C TYR A 24 -3.44 1.88 -7.09
N GLU A 25 -3.71 2.48 -8.23
CA GLU A 25 -4.93 2.23 -8.99
C GLU A 25 -4.86 0.92 -9.79
N ASN A 26 -3.78 0.68 -10.52
CA ASN A 26 -3.72 -0.41 -11.51
C ASN A 26 -3.16 -1.71 -10.94
N VAL A 27 -2.26 -1.66 -9.97
CA VAL A 27 -1.74 -2.86 -9.31
C VAL A 27 -2.61 -3.26 -8.13
N LEU A 28 -2.93 -2.30 -7.26
CA LEU A 28 -3.68 -2.58 -6.03
C LEU A 28 -5.19 -2.36 -6.19
N GLY A 29 -5.64 -1.80 -7.30
CA GLY A 29 -7.06 -1.61 -7.56
C GLY A 29 -7.74 -0.61 -6.64
N LEU A 30 -6.99 0.31 -6.04
CA LEU A 30 -7.57 1.31 -5.15
C LEU A 30 -8.17 2.46 -5.92
N LYS A 31 -9.15 3.12 -5.32
CA LYS A 31 -9.82 4.26 -5.90
C LYS A 31 -9.29 5.56 -5.30
N ARG A 32 -9.03 6.53 -6.16
CA ARG A 32 -8.59 7.84 -5.70
C ARG A 32 -9.76 8.61 -5.09
N SER A 33 -9.53 9.22 -3.92
CA SER A 33 -10.50 10.07 -3.27
C SER A 33 -10.57 11.43 -3.95
N SER A 34 -11.77 11.97 -4.09
CA SER A 34 -12.00 13.33 -4.56
C SER A 34 -11.95 14.37 -3.43
N SER A 35 -11.77 13.92 -2.20
CA SER A 35 -11.83 14.81 -1.03
C SER A 35 -10.50 15.49 -0.68
N ARG A 36 -9.41 15.15 -1.38
CA ARG A 36 -8.11 15.75 -1.11
C ARG A 36 -8.12 17.24 -1.44
N PRO A 37 -7.81 18.11 -0.48
CA PRO A 37 -7.69 19.54 -0.75
C PRO A 37 -6.51 19.85 -1.67
N ASN A 38 -6.52 21.00 -2.29
CA ASN A 38 -5.36 21.49 -3.03
C ASN A 38 -4.35 22.09 -2.05
N PHE A 39 -3.32 21.31 -1.71
CA PHE A 39 -2.29 21.73 -0.76
C PHE A 39 -1.16 22.54 -1.40
N GLY A 40 -1.12 22.67 -2.72
CA GLY A 40 0.00 23.30 -3.41
C GLY A 40 1.21 22.37 -3.59
N PHE A 41 1.12 21.11 -3.19
CA PHE A 41 2.12 20.07 -3.46
C PHE A 41 1.44 18.81 -3.99
N GLY A 42 2.22 17.98 -4.68
CA GLY A 42 1.71 16.78 -5.32
C GLY A 42 1.37 15.66 -4.35
N GLY A 43 0.56 14.74 -4.81
CA GLY A 43 0.14 13.56 -4.07
C GLY A 43 -1.26 13.14 -4.45
N ALA A 44 -1.77 12.18 -3.70
CA ALA A 44 -3.13 11.69 -3.85
C ALA A 44 -3.58 11.00 -2.57
N TRP A 45 -4.87 10.94 -2.38
CA TRP A 45 -5.47 10.13 -1.31
C TRP A 45 -6.18 8.95 -1.97
N MET A 46 -5.80 7.73 -1.56
CA MET A 46 -6.40 6.49 -2.07
C MET A 46 -7.36 5.95 -1.02
N GLU A 47 -8.55 5.54 -1.45
CA GLU A 47 -9.56 4.98 -0.56
C GLU A 47 -9.27 3.50 -0.29
N VAL A 48 -9.31 3.09 0.98
CA VAL A 48 -9.12 1.71 1.41
C VAL A 48 -10.21 1.39 2.46
N GLY A 49 -11.33 0.85 2.01
CA GLY A 49 -12.47 0.65 2.90
C GLY A 49 -12.90 1.98 3.53
N ASN A 50 -12.92 2.03 4.86
CA ASN A 50 -13.26 3.25 5.62
C ASN A 50 -12.05 4.13 5.94
N ASN A 51 -10.87 3.76 5.45
CA ASN A 51 -9.63 4.47 5.71
C ASN A 51 -9.03 4.95 4.40
N GLN A 52 -7.86 5.59 4.49
CA GLN A 52 -7.17 6.11 3.32
C GLN A 52 -5.66 5.86 3.42
N ILE A 53 -5.02 5.79 2.27
CA ILE A 53 -3.58 5.93 2.14
C ILE A 53 -3.32 7.30 1.50
N HIS A 54 -2.53 8.12 2.18
CA HIS A 54 -2.14 9.44 1.67
C HIS A 54 -0.76 9.34 1.04
N LEU A 55 -0.67 9.59 -0.25
CA LEU A 55 0.58 9.65 -0.99
C LEU A 55 1.06 11.09 -0.97
N ILE A 56 2.27 11.31 -0.44
CA ILE A 56 2.82 12.65 -0.22
C ILE A 56 4.11 12.79 -1.01
N SER A 57 4.13 13.69 -2.00
CA SER A 57 5.32 13.96 -2.80
C SER A 57 6.47 14.46 -1.91
N ALA A 58 7.62 13.82 -2.02
CA ALA A 58 8.80 14.07 -1.20
C ALA A 58 10.05 13.72 -1.97
N GLU A 59 11.21 13.85 -1.33
CA GLU A 59 12.47 13.45 -1.92
C GLU A 59 12.55 11.93 -2.10
N LYS A 60 13.29 11.51 -3.13
CA LYS A 60 13.49 10.10 -3.46
C LYS A 60 14.13 9.35 -2.29
N ARG A 61 13.62 8.16 -2.04
CA ARG A 61 14.21 7.18 -1.13
C ARG A 61 14.47 5.89 -1.88
N GLU A 62 15.57 5.24 -1.56
CA GLU A 62 15.78 3.86 -1.97
C GLU A 62 15.16 2.94 -0.92
N GLY A 63 14.61 1.82 -1.38
CA GLY A 63 13.97 0.87 -0.48
C GLY A 63 14.17 -0.55 -0.92
N VAL A 64 14.20 -1.43 0.06
CA VAL A 64 14.08 -2.88 -0.12
C VAL A 64 12.86 -3.34 0.64
N ILE A 65 12.30 -4.49 0.26
CA ILE A 65 11.20 -5.08 1.02
C ILE A 65 11.66 -5.28 2.47
N ASN A 66 10.95 -4.68 3.40
CA ASN A 66 11.30 -4.78 4.81
C ASN A 66 10.06 -5.08 5.66
N PRO A 67 9.77 -6.38 5.89
CA PRO A 67 8.60 -6.77 6.68
C PRO A 67 8.63 -6.30 8.13
N LEU A 68 9.81 -6.00 8.66
CA LEU A 68 9.99 -5.55 10.04
C LEU A 68 10.04 -4.03 10.18
N GLY A 69 10.13 -3.32 9.07
CA GLY A 69 10.13 -1.86 9.06
C GLY A 69 8.73 -1.27 8.88
N PRO A 70 8.65 0.05 8.73
CA PRO A 70 7.36 0.70 8.47
C PRO A 70 6.73 0.19 7.18
N HIS A 71 5.46 -0.17 7.25
CA HIS A 71 4.70 -0.61 6.08
C HIS A 71 3.20 -0.45 6.32
N VAL A 72 2.40 -0.55 5.25
CA VAL A 72 0.96 -0.70 5.36
C VAL A 72 0.59 -2.14 5.04
N ALA A 73 -0.45 -2.64 5.69
CA ALA A 73 -0.98 -3.97 5.43
C ALA A 73 -2.41 -3.86 4.89
N LEU A 74 -2.66 -4.54 3.79
CA LEU A 74 -3.96 -4.56 3.14
C LEU A 74 -4.48 -6.00 3.11
N ASP A 75 -5.73 -6.18 3.48
CA ASP A 75 -6.39 -7.47 3.35
C ASP A 75 -6.84 -7.68 1.90
N VAL A 76 -6.53 -8.85 1.34
CA VAL A 76 -6.97 -9.22 0.00
C VAL A 76 -8.06 -10.30 0.10
N GLU A 77 -8.98 -10.29 -0.85
CA GLU A 77 -10.07 -11.27 -0.85
C GLU A 77 -9.59 -12.68 -1.20
N ASP A 78 -8.65 -12.79 -2.14
CA ASP A 78 -8.15 -14.07 -2.64
C ASP A 78 -6.63 -13.99 -2.74
N PHE A 79 -5.95 -14.66 -1.81
CA PHE A 79 -4.49 -14.61 -1.72
C PHE A 79 -3.81 -15.29 -2.91
N ASP A 80 -4.32 -16.43 -3.36
CA ASP A 80 -3.73 -17.14 -4.50
C ASP A 80 -3.91 -16.35 -5.80
N GLU A 81 -5.07 -15.72 -6.00
CA GLU A 81 -5.29 -14.83 -7.13
C GLU A 81 -4.37 -13.62 -7.09
N THR A 82 -4.14 -13.06 -5.91
CA THR A 82 -3.21 -11.95 -5.70
C THR A 82 -1.80 -12.33 -6.14
N LYS A 83 -1.31 -13.51 -5.72
CA LYS A 83 0.01 -14.00 -6.14
C LYS A 83 0.09 -14.17 -7.65
N ARG A 84 -0.94 -14.73 -8.25
CA ARG A 84 -1.01 -14.93 -9.70
C ARG A 84 -0.94 -13.60 -10.44
N ALA A 85 -1.73 -12.61 -10.00
CA ALA A 85 -1.77 -11.29 -10.61
C ALA A 85 -0.41 -10.59 -10.52
N LEU A 86 0.24 -10.64 -9.35
CA LEU A 86 1.57 -10.06 -9.19
C LEU A 86 2.60 -10.70 -10.10
N THR A 87 2.57 -12.03 -10.22
CA THR A 87 3.46 -12.78 -11.12
C THR A 87 3.24 -12.38 -12.58
N GLU A 88 1.99 -12.28 -13.01
CA GLU A 88 1.65 -11.85 -14.37
C GLU A 88 2.09 -10.42 -14.67
N MET A 89 2.02 -9.54 -13.68
CA MET A 89 2.48 -8.15 -13.81
C MET A 89 4.00 -7.99 -13.68
N GLY A 90 4.73 -9.08 -13.38
CA GLY A 90 6.17 -9.03 -13.19
C GLY A 90 6.60 -8.33 -11.91
N ILE A 91 5.76 -8.30 -10.90
CA ILE A 91 6.06 -7.67 -9.61
C ILE A 91 6.62 -8.72 -8.66
N GLU A 92 7.84 -8.48 -8.20
CA GLU A 92 8.48 -9.34 -7.20
C GLU A 92 7.79 -9.20 -5.85
N PHE A 93 7.69 -10.31 -5.14
CA PHE A 93 7.17 -10.31 -3.78
C PHE A 93 7.92 -11.30 -2.90
N LEU A 94 7.93 -11.00 -1.61
CA LEU A 94 8.44 -11.89 -0.58
C LEU A 94 7.25 -12.48 0.15
N GLU A 95 7.11 -13.80 0.12
CA GLU A 95 6.02 -14.50 0.81
C GLU A 95 6.52 -15.05 2.14
N ALA A 96 5.77 -14.83 3.22
CA ALA A 96 6.05 -15.43 4.51
C ALA A 96 5.77 -16.93 4.47
N PRO A 97 6.54 -17.73 5.19
CA PRO A 97 6.14 -19.13 5.44
C PRO A 97 4.76 -19.18 6.09
N SER A 98 3.96 -20.18 5.74
CA SER A 98 2.68 -20.41 6.42
C SER A 98 2.92 -20.60 7.92
N ASN A 99 2.21 -19.81 8.74
CA ASN A 99 2.33 -19.87 10.18
C ASN A 99 1.00 -19.48 10.83
N MET A 100 1.02 -19.31 12.16
CA MET A 100 -0.19 -18.99 12.91
C MET A 100 -0.74 -17.59 12.63
N ALA A 101 0.04 -16.69 12.03
CA ALA A 101 -0.41 -15.36 11.67
C ALA A 101 -1.18 -15.32 10.33
N GLY A 102 -1.30 -16.46 9.64
CA GLY A 102 -1.95 -16.58 8.36
C GLY A 102 -0.99 -16.35 7.19
N ARG A 103 -1.56 -16.09 6.02
CA ARG A 103 -0.79 -15.93 4.78
C ARG A 103 -0.51 -14.46 4.53
N GLN A 104 0.75 -14.15 4.26
CA GLN A 104 1.23 -12.79 4.07
C GLN A 104 2.26 -12.75 2.95
N LEU A 105 2.28 -11.68 2.20
CA LEU A 105 3.38 -11.35 1.28
C LEU A 105 3.63 -9.84 1.30
N TRP A 106 4.81 -9.44 0.83
CA TRP A 106 5.22 -8.04 0.78
C TRP A 106 5.73 -7.70 -0.59
N ILE A 107 5.36 -6.51 -1.06
CA ILE A 107 5.86 -5.92 -2.30
C ILE A 107 6.43 -4.54 -2.03
N LEU A 108 7.14 -3.99 -3.01
CA LEU A 108 7.56 -2.59 -2.99
C LEU A 108 6.65 -1.78 -3.90
N ASP A 109 6.30 -0.58 -3.47
CA ASP A 109 5.74 0.42 -4.36
C ASP A 109 6.88 1.08 -5.18
N PRO A 110 6.58 1.96 -6.15
CA PRO A 110 7.63 2.57 -6.98
C PRO A 110 8.67 3.40 -6.22
N ASP A 111 8.38 3.82 -5.00
CA ASP A 111 9.29 4.61 -4.17
C ASP A 111 9.99 3.80 -3.09
N GLY A 112 9.85 2.48 -3.12
CA GLY A 112 10.47 1.59 -2.15
C GLY A 112 9.73 1.49 -0.83
N ASN A 113 8.47 1.92 -0.77
CA ASN A 113 7.64 1.67 0.39
C ASN A 113 7.19 0.21 0.41
N THR A 114 7.29 -0.43 1.57
CA THR A 114 6.83 -1.80 1.73
C THR A 114 5.31 -1.83 1.91
N VAL A 115 4.65 -2.67 1.11
CA VAL A 115 3.21 -2.92 1.21
C VAL A 115 3.01 -4.40 1.50
N GLU A 116 2.32 -4.70 2.58
CA GLU A 116 1.94 -6.06 2.94
C GLU A 116 0.57 -6.37 2.36
N LEU A 117 0.43 -7.54 1.73
CA LEU A 117 -0.85 -8.07 1.29
C LEU A 117 -1.10 -9.36 2.06
N ARG A 118 -2.25 -9.48 2.68
CA ARG A 118 -2.53 -10.59 3.58
C ARG A 118 -3.91 -11.17 3.33
N ALA A 119 -4.03 -12.47 3.56
CA ALA A 119 -5.31 -13.13 3.47
C ALA A 119 -6.27 -12.57 4.53
N ALA A 120 -7.47 -12.19 4.08
CA ALA A 120 -8.52 -11.73 4.98
C ALA A 120 -9.03 -12.88 5.85
N GLY A 121 -9.37 -12.56 7.08
CA GLY A 121 -9.90 -13.53 8.03
C GLY A 121 -8.90 -13.99 9.04
#